data_f9a5ff9319eee2aabc37b2cc9e80e692
#
_entry.id   f9a5ff9319eee2aabc37b2cc9e80e692
#
_cell.length_a   1.000
_cell.length_b   1.000
_cell.length_c   1.000
_cell.angle_alpha   90.00
_cell.angle_beta   90.00
_cell.angle_gamma   90.00
#
_symmetry.space_group_name_H-M   'P 1'
#
loop_
_entity.id
_entity.type
_entity.pdbx_description
1 polymer ?
#
loop_
_entity_poly.entity_id
_entity_poly.type
_entity_poly.pdbx_seq_one_letter_code
_entity_poly.pdbx_strand_id
1 'polypeptide(L)'
;FSEIDNHLIPHVEALFASIKDLHAIDERFAYLTDNQRTALSRFWQEFQASDQRHSDAVLHQRFLHTWDLLYPLYAALRDNLLQDGLAYEGMLHREVLAHWEEIPQERMREQYVFLGFNAMTASERELMLRLQDMGRADFYFDYDSPYLRDPQNKASLFMEENLRLFRSRFTLHDTQDIVSSSREDSEITLISVPSTVGEV
;
A
#
# COMPACT_ATOMS: atom_id res chain seq x y z
N PHE A 1 -6.56 10.48 2.02
CA PHE A 1 -6.91 10.44 0.59
C PHE A 1 -5.76 9.90 -0.25
N SER A 2 -4.50 10.36 -0.05
CA SER A 2 -3.36 9.87 -0.82
C SER A 2 -3.20 8.35 -0.75
N GLU A 3 -3.38 7.73 0.41
CA GLU A 3 -3.33 6.28 0.59
C GLU A 3 -4.42 5.54 -0.20
N ILE A 4 -5.63 6.11 -0.26
CA ILE A 4 -6.73 5.54 -1.06
C ILE A 4 -6.34 5.48 -2.53
N ASP A 5 -5.71 6.53 -3.03
CA ASP A 5 -5.28 6.63 -4.41
C ASP A 5 -4.03 5.78 -4.70
N ASN A 6 -3.03 5.78 -3.80
CA ASN A 6 -1.84 4.95 -3.90
C ASN A 6 -2.14 3.45 -3.91
N HIS A 7 -3.17 3.03 -3.19
CA HIS A 7 -3.62 1.65 -3.17
C HIS A 7 -4.61 1.30 -4.29
N LEU A 8 -4.91 2.25 -5.19
CA LEU A 8 -5.83 2.10 -6.33
C LEU A 8 -7.20 1.54 -5.90
N ILE A 9 -7.67 1.92 -4.70
CA ILE A 9 -8.92 1.39 -4.16
C ILE A 9 -10.06 1.68 -5.13
N PRO A 10 -10.73 0.64 -5.65
CA PRO A 10 -11.87 0.81 -6.53
C PRO A 10 -13.09 1.28 -5.71
N HIS A 11 -14.02 1.96 -6.38
CA HIS A 11 -15.30 2.35 -5.77
C HIS A 11 -15.16 3.09 -4.43
N VAL A 12 -14.35 4.17 -4.41
CA VAL A 12 -14.06 4.97 -3.20
C VAL A 12 -15.36 5.44 -2.51
N GLU A 13 -16.40 5.75 -3.28
CA GLU A 13 -17.72 6.06 -2.72
C GLU A 13 -18.26 4.92 -1.86
N ALA A 14 -18.15 3.69 -2.35
CA ALA A 14 -18.60 2.51 -1.61
C ALA A 14 -17.76 2.24 -0.35
N LEU A 15 -16.46 2.58 -0.37
CA LEU A 15 -15.60 2.51 0.81
C LEU A 15 -16.18 3.35 1.96
N PHE A 16 -16.61 4.57 1.66
CA PHE A 16 -17.17 5.47 2.67
C PHE A 16 -18.66 5.19 3.00
N ALA A 17 -19.43 4.67 2.05
CA ALA A 17 -20.85 4.39 2.26
C ALA A 17 -21.12 3.08 3.02
N SER A 18 -20.23 2.07 2.88
CA SER A 18 -20.49 0.71 3.38
C SER A 18 -20.25 0.52 4.87
N ILE A 19 -19.79 1.53 5.57
CA ILE A 19 -19.54 1.48 7.00
C ILE A 19 -20.80 1.20 7.83
N LYS A 20 -21.98 1.53 7.30
CA LYS A 20 -23.27 1.26 7.93
C LYS A 20 -23.78 -0.18 7.73
N ASP A 21 -23.18 -0.92 6.79
CA ASP A 21 -23.60 -2.28 6.43
C ASP A 21 -22.42 -3.24 6.42
N LEU A 22 -22.24 -3.97 7.52
CA LEU A 22 -21.18 -4.96 7.70
C LEU A 22 -21.25 -6.10 6.67
N HIS A 23 -22.45 -6.42 6.14
CA HIS A 23 -22.61 -7.45 5.13
C HIS A 23 -22.09 -7.01 3.75
N ALA A 24 -22.16 -5.71 3.45
CA ALA A 24 -21.60 -5.16 2.22
C ALA A 24 -20.06 -5.16 2.20
N ILE A 25 -19.42 -5.28 3.37
CA ILE A 25 -17.96 -5.32 3.49
C ILE A 25 -17.38 -6.59 2.83
N ASP A 26 -18.03 -7.74 2.99
CA ASP A 26 -17.50 -9.02 2.50
C ASP A 26 -17.47 -9.12 0.96
N GLU A 27 -18.45 -8.55 0.28
CA GLU A 27 -18.52 -8.61 -1.19
C GLU A 27 -17.71 -7.49 -1.89
N ARG A 28 -17.69 -6.29 -1.29
CA ARG A 28 -17.09 -5.10 -1.91
C ARG A 28 -15.63 -4.88 -1.55
N PHE A 29 -15.15 -5.49 -0.47
CA PHE A 29 -13.77 -5.37 0.02
C PHE A 29 -12.95 -6.65 -0.18
N ALA A 30 -13.17 -7.36 -1.28
CA ALA A 30 -12.43 -8.58 -1.63
C ALA A 30 -10.89 -8.35 -1.73
N TYR A 31 -10.46 -7.09 -1.88
CA TYR A 31 -9.05 -6.72 -1.89
C TYR A 31 -8.42 -6.63 -0.49
N LEU A 32 -9.22 -6.63 0.60
CA LEU A 32 -8.71 -6.68 1.96
C LEU A 32 -8.28 -8.10 2.32
N THR A 33 -7.16 -8.20 3.02
CA THR A 33 -6.75 -9.47 3.64
C THR A 33 -7.74 -9.90 4.74
N ASP A 34 -7.78 -11.18 5.07
CA ASP A 34 -8.66 -11.70 6.14
C ASP A 34 -8.43 -11.01 7.48
N ASN A 35 -7.17 -10.69 7.80
CA ASN A 35 -6.81 -9.96 9.02
C ASN A 35 -7.37 -8.53 9.01
N GLN A 36 -7.30 -7.83 7.87
CA GLN A 36 -7.85 -6.48 7.72
C GLN A 36 -9.37 -6.48 7.81
N ARG A 37 -10.04 -7.45 7.16
CA ARG A 37 -11.49 -7.64 7.27
C ARG A 37 -11.92 -7.91 8.71
N THR A 38 -11.22 -8.81 9.40
CA THR A 38 -11.50 -9.14 10.80
C THR A 38 -11.32 -7.92 11.71
N ALA A 39 -10.24 -7.16 11.56
CA ALA A 39 -9.99 -5.96 12.34
C ALA A 39 -11.08 -4.89 12.09
N LEU A 40 -11.47 -4.68 10.84
CA LEU A 40 -12.52 -3.75 10.45
C LEU A 40 -13.89 -4.16 11.02
N SER A 41 -14.25 -5.43 10.87
CA SER A 41 -15.51 -5.98 11.41
C SER A 41 -15.59 -5.86 12.93
N ARG A 42 -14.48 -6.14 13.63
CA ARG A 42 -14.40 -5.99 15.08
C ARG A 42 -14.55 -4.54 15.51
N PHE A 43 -13.87 -3.62 14.87
CA PHE A 43 -14.00 -2.19 15.14
C PHE A 43 -15.47 -1.73 15.02
N TRP A 44 -16.17 -2.13 13.95
CA TRP A 44 -17.56 -1.74 13.74
C TRP A 44 -18.54 -2.40 14.71
N GLN A 45 -18.30 -3.66 15.10
CA GLN A 45 -19.09 -4.33 16.14
C GLN A 45 -18.95 -3.61 17.48
N GLU A 46 -17.73 -3.27 17.87
CA GLU A 46 -17.46 -2.53 19.10
C GLU A 46 -18.07 -1.11 19.07
N PHE A 47 -17.99 -0.46 17.91
CA PHE A 47 -18.58 0.87 17.68
C PHE A 47 -20.11 0.84 17.78
N GLN A 48 -20.79 -0.13 17.15
CA GLN A 48 -22.23 -0.31 17.26
C GLN A 48 -22.67 -0.69 18.68
N ALA A 49 -21.89 -1.51 19.39
CA ALA A 49 -22.17 -1.86 20.78
C ALA A 49 -22.07 -0.67 21.74
N SER A 50 -21.26 0.35 21.40
CA SER A 50 -21.15 1.60 22.19
C SER A 50 -22.38 2.50 22.10
N ASP A 51 -23.14 2.42 20.99
CA ASP A 51 -24.37 3.19 20.76
C ASP A 51 -25.49 2.88 21.78
N GLN A 52 -25.45 1.70 22.38
CA GLN A 52 -26.42 1.29 23.39
C GLN A 52 -26.18 1.94 24.78
N ARG A 53 -25.07 2.64 24.98
CA ARG A 53 -24.75 3.37 26.20
C ARG A 53 -25.13 4.85 26.01
N HIS A 54 -26.15 5.32 26.72
CA HIS A 54 -26.76 6.65 26.56
C HIS A 54 -25.79 7.85 26.59
N SER A 55 -24.57 7.71 27.10
CA SER A 55 -23.58 8.80 27.15
C SER A 55 -22.83 9.02 25.81
N ASP A 56 -22.83 8.03 24.91
CA ASP A 56 -21.99 8.04 23.72
C ASP A 56 -22.76 8.32 22.41
N ALA A 57 -24.11 8.38 22.49
CA ALA A 57 -24.97 8.56 21.31
C ALA A 57 -24.66 9.86 20.52
N VAL A 58 -24.31 10.95 21.21
CA VAL A 58 -23.95 12.22 20.57
C VAL A 58 -22.60 12.11 19.83
N LEU A 59 -21.62 11.44 20.43
CA LEU A 59 -20.31 11.21 19.81
C LEU A 59 -20.45 10.28 18.60
N HIS A 60 -21.26 9.25 18.72
CA HIS A 60 -21.59 8.33 17.64
C HIS A 60 -22.21 9.03 16.43
N GLN A 61 -23.25 9.85 16.67
CA GLN A 61 -23.88 10.64 15.60
C GLN A 61 -22.92 11.63 14.94
N ARG A 62 -22.08 12.31 15.73
CA ARG A 62 -21.05 13.21 15.19
C ARG A 62 -20.03 12.47 14.34
N PHE A 63 -19.60 11.28 14.78
CA PHE A 63 -18.69 10.45 14.00
C PHE A 63 -19.30 10.04 12.66
N LEU A 64 -20.53 9.50 12.66
CA LEU A 64 -21.23 9.12 11.43
C LEU A 64 -21.42 10.31 10.49
N HIS A 65 -21.79 11.47 11.02
CA HIS A 65 -21.93 12.68 10.23
C HIS A 65 -20.58 13.11 9.60
N THR A 66 -19.50 13.09 10.39
CA THR A 66 -18.16 13.40 9.88
C THR A 66 -17.75 12.39 8.80
N TRP A 67 -18.06 11.12 9.01
CA TRP A 67 -17.77 10.07 8.05
C TRP A 67 -18.52 10.26 6.72
N ASP A 68 -19.79 10.62 6.79
CA ASP A 68 -20.61 10.90 5.60
C ASP A 68 -20.06 12.07 4.75
N LEU A 69 -19.27 12.96 5.35
CA LEU A 69 -18.62 14.08 4.64
C LEU A 69 -17.31 13.69 3.95
N LEU A 70 -16.70 12.54 4.28
CA LEU A 70 -15.38 12.20 3.77
C LEU A 70 -15.35 11.97 2.26
N TYR A 71 -16.35 11.26 1.72
CA TYR A 71 -16.41 11.04 0.27
C TYR A 71 -16.72 12.33 -0.51
N PRO A 72 -17.76 13.13 -0.17
CA PRO A 72 -17.96 14.42 -0.83
C PRO A 72 -16.73 15.34 -0.76
N LEU A 73 -16.02 15.34 0.37
CA LEU A 73 -14.79 16.13 0.53
C LEU A 73 -13.67 15.60 -0.38
N TYR A 74 -13.48 14.27 -0.44
CA TYR A 74 -12.51 13.63 -1.32
C TYR A 74 -12.80 13.98 -2.79
N ALA A 75 -14.04 13.82 -3.23
CA ALA A 75 -14.45 14.11 -4.60
C ALA A 75 -14.25 15.60 -4.94
N ALA A 76 -14.73 16.51 -4.09
CA ALA A 76 -14.58 17.95 -4.30
C ALA A 76 -13.12 18.39 -4.31
N LEU A 77 -12.28 17.83 -3.44
CA LEU A 77 -10.84 18.11 -3.43
C LEU A 77 -10.18 17.71 -4.75
N ARG A 78 -10.48 16.49 -5.22
CA ARG A 78 -9.94 16.01 -6.50
C ARG A 78 -10.37 16.89 -7.67
N ASP A 79 -11.69 17.19 -7.75
CA ASP A 79 -12.23 17.99 -8.83
C ASP A 79 -11.61 19.40 -8.88
N ASN A 80 -11.46 20.05 -7.73
CA ASN A 80 -10.84 21.36 -7.63
C ASN A 80 -9.35 21.32 -8.04
N LEU A 81 -8.60 20.33 -7.55
CA LEU A 81 -7.19 20.19 -7.91
C LEU A 81 -7.00 19.90 -9.40
N LEU A 82 -7.85 19.04 -10.00
CA LEU A 82 -7.81 18.79 -11.45
C LEU A 82 -8.11 20.05 -12.27
N GLN A 83 -9.09 20.86 -11.86
CA GLN A 83 -9.40 22.13 -12.52
C GLN A 83 -8.22 23.11 -12.48
N ASP A 84 -7.48 23.12 -11.38
CA ASP A 84 -6.30 23.96 -11.19
C ASP A 84 -5.02 23.37 -11.82
N GLY A 85 -5.08 22.17 -12.41
CA GLY A 85 -3.92 21.45 -12.94
C GLY A 85 -2.96 20.97 -11.86
N LEU A 86 -3.47 20.73 -10.64
CA LEU A 86 -2.72 20.29 -9.48
C LEU A 86 -3.12 18.87 -9.07
N ALA A 87 -2.23 18.19 -8.33
CA ALA A 87 -2.51 16.90 -7.73
C ALA A 87 -1.65 16.69 -6.48
N TYR A 88 -2.17 15.97 -5.48
CA TYR A 88 -1.33 15.38 -4.45
C TYR A 88 -0.75 14.04 -4.97
N GLU A 89 0.26 13.52 -4.29
CA GLU A 89 1.08 12.39 -4.78
C GLU A 89 0.23 11.17 -5.19
N GLY A 90 -0.62 10.63 -4.31
CA GLY A 90 -1.43 9.46 -4.64
C GLY A 90 -2.42 9.71 -5.78
N MET A 91 -2.99 10.92 -5.84
CA MET A 91 -3.85 11.32 -6.95
C MET A 91 -3.06 11.34 -8.27
N LEU A 92 -1.84 11.89 -8.26
CA LEU A 92 -0.97 11.91 -9.45
C LEU A 92 -0.70 10.49 -9.96
N HIS A 93 -0.35 9.57 -9.06
CA HIS A 93 -0.12 8.17 -9.41
C HIS A 93 -1.35 7.53 -10.05
N ARG A 94 -2.53 7.73 -9.46
CA ARG A 94 -3.79 7.21 -10.00
C ARG A 94 -4.12 7.80 -11.38
N GLU A 95 -3.97 9.13 -11.54
CA GLU A 95 -4.25 9.80 -12.82
C GLU A 95 -3.30 9.34 -13.93
N VAL A 96 -2.01 9.20 -13.64
CA VAL A 96 -1.02 8.67 -14.60
C VAL A 96 -1.43 7.27 -15.08
N LEU A 97 -1.86 6.40 -14.18
CA LEU A 97 -2.29 5.05 -14.52
C LEU A 97 -3.63 5.03 -15.26
N ALA A 98 -4.57 5.91 -14.90
CA ALA A 98 -5.87 6.02 -15.57
C ALA A 98 -5.73 6.49 -17.03
N HIS A 99 -4.76 7.40 -17.30
CA HIS A 99 -4.53 7.97 -18.63
C HIS A 99 -3.26 7.39 -19.29
N TRP A 100 -2.86 6.17 -18.89
CA TRP A 100 -1.61 5.55 -19.36
C TRP A 100 -1.48 5.49 -20.88
N GLU A 101 -2.56 5.10 -21.55
CA GLU A 101 -2.60 4.94 -23.01
C GLU A 101 -2.54 6.29 -23.76
N GLU A 102 -2.82 7.38 -23.06
CA GLU A 102 -2.78 8.73 -23.62
C GLU A 102 -1.39 9.35 -23.53
N ILE A 103 -0.47 8.73 -22.78
CA ILE A 103 0.89 9.26 -22.61
C ILE A 103 1.71 8.99 -23.87
N PRO A 104 2.17 10.05 -24.58
CA PRO A 104 2.99 9.87 -25.77
C PRO A 104 4.28 9.11 -25.44
N GLN A 105 4.57 8.07 -26.20
CA GLN A 105 5.75 7.21 -25.95
C GLN A 105 7.08 7.99 -26.06
N GLU A 106 7.11 9.07 -26.82
CA GLU A 106 8.26 9.95 -26.96
C GLU A 106 8.58 10.75 -25.68
N ARG A 107 7.60 10.86 -24.78
CA ARG A 107 7.78 11.49 -23.46
C ARG A 107 8.32 10.52 -22.42
N MET A 108 8.22 9.22 -22.67
CA MET A 108 8.78 8.21 -21.79
C MET A 108 10.26 8.03 -22.06
N ARG A 109 11.01 7.65 -21.03
CA ARG A 109 12.43 7.23 -21.21
C ARG A 109 12.47 5.91 -21.95
N GLU A 110 13.58 5.67 -22.67
CA GLU A 110 13.81 4.40 -23.35
C GLU A 110 13.93 3.24 -22.34
N GLN A 111 14.56 3.53 -21.19
CA GLN A 111 14.80 2.55 -20.14
C GLN A 111 14.64 3.17 -18.75
N TYR A 112 14.01 2.42 -17.85
CA TYR A 112 13.90 2.67 -16.41
C TYR A 112 14.61 1.57 -15.65
N VAL A 113 15.36 1.94 -14.61
CA VAL A 113 16.09 1.00 -13.76
C VAL A 113 15.60 1.15 -12.33
N PHE A 114 15.06 0.08 -11.76
CA PHE A 114 14.52 0.01 -10.42
C PHE A 114 15.46 -0.77 -9.50
N LEU A 115 15.94 -0.12 -8.45
CA LEU A 115 16.95 -0.66 -7.54
C LEU A 115 16.42 -0.70 -6.11
N GLY A 116 16.55 -1.83 -5.42
CA GLY A 116 16.40 -1.95 -3.97
C GLY A 116 14.99 -1.73 -3.43
N PHE A 117 13.95 -1.81 -4.27
CA PHE A 117 12.56 -1.69 -3.82
C PHE A 117 12.17 -2.92 -2.99
N ASN A 118 11.44 -2.71 -1.89
CA ASN A 118 10.92 -3.77 -1.05
C ASN A 118 9.39 -3.68 -0.96
N ALA A 119 8.85 -2.91 -0.02
CA ALA A 119 7.41 -2.64 0.03
C ALA A 119 7.03 -1.60 -1.02
N MET A 120 5.99 -1.89 -1.80
CA MET A 120 5.48 -1.00 -2.85
C MET A 120 3.98 -0.81 -2.69
N THR A 121 3.49 0.38 -3.02
CA THR A 121 2.07 0.64 -3.15
C THR A 121 1.50 -0.06 -4.38
N ALA A 122 0.18 -0.16 -4.47
CA ALA A 122 -0.47 -0.77 -5.65
C ALA A 122 -0.21 0.06 -6.92
N SER A 123 -0.16 1.39 -6.81
CA SER A 123 0.10 2.27 -7.94
C SER A 123 1.54 2.16 -8.45
N GLU A 124 2.54 2.11 -7.56
CA GLU A 124 3.93 1.89 -7.94
C GLU A 124 4.11 0.54 -8.64
N ARG A 125 3.54 -0.51 -8.07
CA ARG A 125 3.58 -1.86 -8.64
C ARG A 125 2.96 -1.92 -10.03
N GLU A 126 1.76 -1.35 -10.20
CA GLU A 126 1.07 -1.31 -11.49
C GLU A 126 1.88 -0.53 -12.55
N LEU A 127 2.44 0.63 -12.17
CA LEU A 127 3.31 1.41 -13.05
C LEU A 127 4.52 0.59 -13.51
N MET A 128 5.20 -0.07 -12.58
CA MET A 128 6.39 -0.87 -12.86
C MET A 128 6.06 -2.07 -13.77
N LEU A 129 4.91 -2.73 -13.55
CA LEU A 129 4.45 -3.82 -14.40
C LEU A 129 4.18 -3.36 -15.84
N ARG A 130 3.52 -2.22 -16.02
CA ARG A 130 3.28 -1.66 -17.37
C ARG A 130 4.58 -1.32 -18.09
N LEU A 131 5.56 -0.74 -17.38
CA LEU A 131 6.88 -0.48 -17.95
C LEU A 131 7.63 -1.77 -18.29
N GLN A 132 7.48 -2.81 -17.48
CA GLN A 132 8.04 -4.15 -17.76
C GLN A 132 7.41 -4.76 -19.02
N ASP A 133 6.09 -4.69 -19.16
CA ASP A 133 5.35 -5.22 -20.32
C ASP A 133 5.73 -4.50 -21.61
N MET A 134 6.06 -3.21 -21.51
CA MET A 134 6.62 -2.44 -22.64
C MET A 134 8.10 -2.79 -22.95
N GLY A 135 8.76 -3.61 -22.13
CA GLY A 135 10.18 -3.91 -22.25
C GLY A 135 11.11 -2.75 -21.88
N ARG A 136 10.60 -1.76 -21.12
CA ARG A 136 11.32 -0.53 -20.74
C ARG A 136 11.76 -0.53 -19.28
N ALA A 137 11.69 -1.64 -18.55
CA ALA A 137 12.07 -1.71 -17.14
C ALA A 137 13.05 -2.83 -16.85
N ASP A 138 14.10 -2.50 -16.11
CA ASP A 138 15.04 -3.44 -15.50
C ASP A 138 14.93 -3.35 -13.96
N PHE A 139 14.92 -4.51 -13.31
CA PHE A 139 14.78 -4.63 -11.87
C PHE A 139 16.01 -5.28 -11.24
N TYR A 140 16.46 -4.70 -10.13
CA TYR A 140 17.56 -5.18 -9.32
C TYR A 140 17.12 -5.17 -7.86
N PHE A 141 16.83 -6.35 -7.32
CA PHE A 141 16.42 -6.51 -5.93
C PHE A 141 17.59 -6.98 -5.09
N ASP A 142 17.79 -6.30 -3.96
CA ASP A 142 18.73 -6.74 -2.93
C ASP A 142 18.00 -7.71 -1.99
N TYR A 143 18.41 -8.99 -2.02
CA TYR A 143 17.78 -10.03 -1.21
C TYR A 143 18.78 -11.11 -0.81
N ASP A 144 18.57 -11.71 0.37
CA ASP A 144 19.35 -12.86 0.84
C ASP A 144 18.49 -14.13 0.73
N SER A 145 19.00 -15.11 -0.03
CA SER A 145 18.27 -16.35 -0.30
C SER A 145 17.94 -17.21 0.94
N PRO A 146 18.75 -17.26 2.03
CA PRO A 146 18.37 -17.94 3.27
C PRO A 146 17.10 -17.37 3.89
N TYR A 147 16.94 -16.04 3.90
CA TYR A 147 15.76 -15.39 4.46
C TYR A 147 14.51 -15.56 3.62
N LEU A 148 14.62 -15.68 2.31
CA LEU A 148 13.49 -15.96 1.42
C LEU A 148 12.88 -17.35 1.65
N ARG A 149 13.64 -18.29 2.18
CA ARG A 149 13.21 -19.68 2.41
C ARG A 149 12.62 -19.92 3.80
N ASP A 150 12.73 -18.94 4.68
CA ASP A 150 12.21 -19.04 6.04
C ASP A 150 10.79 -18.48 6.10
N PRO A 151 9.73 -19.33 6.18
CA PRO A 151 8.35 -18.87 6.24
C PRO A 151 8.02 -18.11 7.53
N GLN A 152 8.89 -18.15 8.54
CA GLN A 152 8.74 -17.41 9.79
C GLN A 152 9.36 -16.00 9.69
N ASN A 153 10.21 -15.76 8.70
CA ASN A 153 10.85 -14.45 8.49
C ASN A 153 9.97 -13.52 7.66
N LYS A 154 9.23 -12.65 8.34
CA LYS A 154 8.34 -11.67 7.70
C LYS A 154 9.08 -10.60 6.86
N ALA A 155 10.39 -10.44 7.05
CA ALA A 155 11.18 -9.46 6.29
C ALA A 155 11.25 -9.79 4.80
N SER A 156 11.13 -11.07 4.43
CA SER A 156 11.15 -11.52 3.04
C SER A 156 9.79 -11.48 2.33
N LEU A 157 8.69 -11.19 3.05
CA LEU A 157 7.33 -11.29 2.51
C LEU A 157 7.13 -10.47 1.22
N PHE A 158 7.53 -9.20 1.24
CA PHE A 158 7.41 -8.32 0.08
C PHE A 158 8.38 -8.70 -1.03
N MET A 159 9.58 -9.15 -0.66
CA MET A 159 10.59 -9.56 -1.62
C MET A 159 10.17 -10.80 -2.41
N GLU A 160 9.56 -11.79 -1.76
CA GLU A 160 9.00 -12.96 -2.45
C GLU A 160 7.94 -12.57 -3.48
N GLU A 161 7.06 -11.63 -3.13
CA GLU A 161 6.05 -11.12 -4.06
C GLU A 161 6.72 -10.40 -5.23
N ASN A 162 7.69 -9.52 -4.95
CA ASN A 162 8.41 -8.77 -5.97
C ASN A 162 9.13 -9.69 -6.97
N LEU A 163 9.81 -10.72 -6.49
CA LEU A 163 10.52 -11.68 -7.35
C LEU A 163 9.58 -12.56 -8.19
N ARG A 164 8.31 -12.71 -7.79
CA ARG A 164 7.29 -13.38 -8.63
C ARG A 164 6.76 -12.47 -9.73
N LEU A 165 6.63 -11.17 -9.45
CA LEU A 165 6.02 -10.21 -10.35
C LEU A 165 7.01 -9.62 -11.35
N PHE A 166 8.22 -9.36 -10.90
CA PHE A 166 9.23 -8.64 -11.69
C PHE A 166 10.38 -9.53 -12.10
N ARG A 167 10.84 -9.33 -13.33
CA ARG A 167 12.02 -10.04 -13.87
C ARG A 167 13.29 -9.40 -13.33
N SER A 168 13.79 -9.88 -12.17
CA SER A 168 15.05 -9.40 -11.61
C SER A 168 16.24 -9.72 -12.52
N ARG A 169 17.16 -8.77 -12.65
CA ARG A 169 18.44 -8.95 -13.35
C ARG A 169 19.44 -9.74 -12.51
N PHE A 170 19.29 -9.74 -11.18
CA PHE A 170 20.08 -10.62 -10.32
C PHE A 170 19.49 -12.01 -10.26
N THR A 171 20.37 -13.01 -10.30
CA THR A 171 20.01 -14.39 -10.01
C THR A 171 20.35 -14.76 -8.57
N LEU A 172 19.74 -15.82 -8.05
CA LEU A 172 20.06 -16.34 -6.71
C LEU A 172 21.53 -16.72 -6.53
N HIS A 173 22.23 -17.07 -7.62
CA HIS A 173 23.65 -17.39 -7.61
C HIS A 173 24.52 -16.14 -7.42
N ASP A 174 24.16 -15.03 -8.06
CA ASP A 174 24.92 -13.79 -7.98
C ASP A 174 24.92 -13.21 -6.55
N THR A 175 23.83 -13.42 -5.79
CA THR A 175 23.70 -12.95 -4.40
C THR A 175 24.40 -13.84 -3.38
N GLN A 176 24.52 -15.15 -3.63
CA GLN A 176 25.19 -16.08 -2.71
C GLN A 176 26.68 -15.79 -2.54
N ASP A 177 27.35 -15.36 -3.60
CA ASP A 177 28.79 -15.05 -3.57
C ASP A 177 29.10 -13.76 -2.82
N ILE A 178 28.18 -12.79 -2.82
CA ILE A 178 28.33 -11.52 -2.12
C ILE A 178 28.13 -11.71 -0.62
N VAL A 179 27.14 -12.52 -0.21
CA VAL A 179 26.78 -12.71 1.20
C VAL A 179 27.71 -13.69 1.93
N SER A 180 28.26 -14.68 1.23
CA SER A 180 29.17 -15.67 1.84
C SER A 180 30.50 -15.06 2.29
N SER A 181 30.90 -13.92 1.71
CA SER A 181 32.17 -13.26 2.03
C SER A 181 32.13 -12.30 3.22
N SER A 182 30.94 -11.97 3.75
CA SER A 182 30.76 -10.93 4.77
C SER A 182 30.15 -11.39 6.10
N ARG A 183 30.03 -12.71 6.33
CA ARG A 183 29.55 -13.22 7.63
C ARG A 183 30.68 -13.14 8.67
N GLU A 184 30.93 -11.93 9.15
CA GLU A 184 31.44 -11.75 10.49
C GLU A 184 30.32 -11.98 11.49
N ASP A 185 30.59 -12.60 12.63
CA ASP A 185 29.61 -12.82 13.69
C ASP A 185 29.03 -11.46 14.10
N SER A 186 27.76 -11.23 13.78
CA SER A 186 27.07 -9.99 14.12
C SER A 186 26.75 -9.98 15.62
N GLU A 187 27.20 -8.98 16.34
CA GLU A 187 26.79 -8.75 17.72
C GLU A 187 25.42 -8.02 17.73
N ILE A 188 24.42 -8.66 18.37
CA ILE A 188 23.07 -8.09 18.48
C ILE A 188 22.86 -7.61 19.90
N THR A 189 22.68 -6.31 20.09
CA THR A 189 22.34 -5.71 21.38
C THR A 189 20.87 -5.32 21.39
N LEU A 190 20.09 -5.89 22.30
CA LEU A 190 18.68 -5.55 22.53
C LEU A 190 18.58 -4.52 23.65
N ILE A 191 18.05 -3.33 23.32
CA ILE A 191 17.81 -2.26 24.28
C ILE A 191 16.29 -2.09 24.41
N SER A 192 15.78 -2.26 25.65
CA SER A 192 14.38 -1.97 25.95
C SER A 192 14.25 -0.55 26.49
N VAL A 193 13.46 0.27 25.83
CA VAL A 193 13.17 1.64 26.27
C VAL A 193 11.69 1.77 26.67
N PRO A 194 11.39 2.49 27.75
CA PRO A 194 10.01 2.57 28.28
C PRO A 194 9.09 3.49 27.47
N SER A 195 9.64 4.27 26.56
CA SER A 195 8.87 5.18 25.70
C SER A 195 9.65 5.57 24.44
N THR A 196 8.95 6.04 23.39
CA THR A 196 9.53 6.55 22.15
C THR A 196 10.52 7.71 22.34
N VAL A 197 10.41 8.46 23.44
CA VAL A 197 11.34 9.54 23.78
C VAL A 197 12.73 9.00 24.21
N GLY A 198 12.80 7.75 24.61
CA GLY A 198 14.07 7.07 24.96
C GLY A 198 14.79 6.41 23.78
N GLU A 199 14.22 6.47 22.57
CA GLU A 199 14.81 5.91 21.34
C GLU A 199 15.75 6.88 20.59
N VAL A 200 15.96 8.09 21.10
CA VAL A 200 16.78 9.14 20.47
C VAL A 200 18.20 9.14 21.02
#